data_cd834b2ba67e33e606687896371489f6
#
_entry.id   cd834b2ba67e33e606687896371489f6
#
_cell.length_a   1.000
_cell.length_b   1.000
_cell.length_c   1.000
_cell.angle_alpha   90.00
_cell.angle_beta   90.00
_cell.angle_gamma   90.00
#
_symmetry.space_group_name_H-M   'P 1'
#
loop_
_entity.id
_entity.type
_entity.pdbx_description
1 polymer ?
#
loop_
_entity_poly.entity_id
_entity_poly.type
_entity_poly.pdbx_seq_one_letter_code
_entity_poly.pdbx_strand_id
1 'polypeptide(L)'
;MQTRHSSILQSPSYSIGAALVAVTLWSMAPLMAELARATAPLQLTALTLLAGALATLPLSRRVPMARCALSWTLGVWLGIPLLIVGAVSSYFIGMRLAPAAEAALITYTWPVLFVLLSQWSRWGRLHWASVAGALIAFSGAAILLLPQALNGGFGGVASGYGLALLAACCWALYSWLGQAAPIALTPLLPRLLLIACAFTCLGSVWLEGDVALPRGEALVAGIALGLGPYGIAMVAWDKALRFGQASLVGSLAYGVPILAALLLVLAGMSVLDWRLPTAALLVVVGCLKAGR
;
A
#
# COMPACT_ATOMS: atom_id res chain seq x y z
N MET A 1 -7.46 2.50 -34.88
CA MET A 1 -8.04 2.38 -33.52
C MET A 1 -6.98 2.21 -32.42
N GLN A 2 -5.81 1.60 -32.71
CA GLN A 2 -4.70 1.42 -31.73
C GLN A 2 -4.02 2.72 -31.26
N THR A 3 -3.93 3.75 -32.08
CA THR A 3 -3.25 5.02 -31.74
C THR A 3 -4.00 5.88 -30.72
N ARG A 4 -5.33 5.79 -30.64
CA ARG A 4 -6.12 6.51 -29.63
C ARG A 4 -6.04 5.87 -28.24
N HIS A 5 -5.88 4.55 -28.16
CA HIS A 5 -5.75 3.83 -26.88
C HIS A 5 -4.40 4.13 -26.20
N SER A 6 -3.31 4.25 -26.97
CA SER A 6 -1.99 4.59 -26.44
C SER A 6 -1.89 6.01 -25.89
N SER A 7 -2.60 6.98 -26.49
CA SER A 7 -2.58 8.37 -26.03
C SER A 7 -3.37 8.62 -24.73
N ILE A 8 -4.45 7.87 -24.51
CA ILE A 8 -5.23 7.96 -23.25
C ILE A 8 -4.45 7.38 -22.07
N LEU A 9 -3.71 6.28 -22.27
CA LEU A 9 -2.91 5.63 -21.24
C LEU A 9 -1.69 6.47 -20.80
N GLN A 10 -1.24 7.41 -21.66
CA GLN A 10 -0.12 8.32 -21.35
C GLN A 10 -0.59 9.67 -20.76
N SER A 11 -1.91 9.86 -20.53
CA SER A 11 -2.41 11.10 -19.96
C SER A 11 -2.15 11.16 -18.44
N PRO A 12 -1.70 12.31 -17.91
CA PRO A 12 -1.56 12.52 -16.46
C PRO A 12 -2.86 12.21 -15.70
N SER A 13 -4.00 12.49 -16.28
CA SER A 13 -5.33 12.20 -15.71
C SER A 13 -5.58 10.71 -15.50
N TYR A 14 -5.05 9.83 -16.37
CA TYR A 14 -5.19 8.39 -16.19
C TYR A 14 -4.41 7.88 -14.98
N SER A 15 -3.17 8.33 -14.79
CA SER A 15 -2.34 7.92 -13.66
C SER A 15 -2.90 8.44 -12.32
N ILE A 16 -3.40 9.69 -12.30
CA ILE A 16 -4.05 10.27 -11.12
C ILE A 16 -5.34 9.50 -10.81
N GLY A 17 -6.18 9.21 -11.82
CA GLY A 17 -7.40 8.43 -11.63
C GLY A 17 -7.11 7.03 -11.08
N ALA A 18 -6.07 6.36 -11.60
CA ALA A 18 -5.64 5.06 -11.09
C ALA A 18 -5.12 5.15 -9.64
N ALA A 19 -4.35 6.18 -9.30
CA ALA A 19 -3.89 6.41 -7.93
C ALA A 19 -5.07 6.65 -6.98
N LEU A 20 -6.06 7.46 -7.39
CA LEU A 20 -7.26 7.72 -6.58
C LEU A 20 -8.09 6.44 -6.34
N VAL A 21 -8.22 5.57 -7.33
CA VAL A 21 -8.86 4.25 -7.14
C VAL A 21 -8.11 3.43 -6.09
N ALA A 22 -6.78 3.37 -6.17
CA ALA A 22 -5.98 2.66 -5.18
C ALA A 22 -6.16 3.25 -3.78
N VAL A 23 -6.07 4.58 -3.65
CA VAL A 23 -6.22 5.31 -2.38
C VAL A 23 -7.61 5.09 -1.77
N THR A 24 -8.67 5.13 -2.57
CA THR A 24 -10.04 4.88 -2.10
C THR A 24 -10.20 3.45 -1.56
N LEU A 25 -9.69 2.46 -2.27
CA LEU A 25 -9.77 1.07 -1.82
C LEU A 25 -8.90 0.84 -0.57
N TRP A 26 -7.70 1.41 -0.50
CA TRP A 26 -6.85 1.30 0.68
C TRP A 26 -7.42 2.00 1.91
N SER A 27 -8.24 3.04 1.75
CA SER A 27 -8.89 3.73 2.88
C SER A 27 -9.88 2.85 3.64
N MET A 28 -10.35 1.76 3.03
CA MET A 28 -11.22 0.77 3.68
C MET A 28 -10.42 -0.29 4.47
N ALA A 29 -9.12 -0.44 4.21
CA ALA A 29 -8.31 -1.51 4.78
C ALA A 29 -8.24 -1.49 6.31
N PRO A 30 -8.09 -0.35 7.03
CA PRO A 30 -8.06 -0.34 8.49
C PRO A 30 -9.36 -0.87 9.11
N LEU A 31 -10.52 -0.47 8.58
CA LEU A 31 -11.82 -0.97 9.08
C LEU A 31 -11.95 -2.48 8.89
N MET A 32 -11.60 -2.98 7.72
CA MET A 32 -11.68 -4.41 7.41
C MET A 32 -10.67 -5.23 8.23
N ALA A 33 -9.47 -4.70 8.49
CA ALA A 33 -8.50 -5.33 9.35
C ALA A 33 -8.99 -5.42 10.81
N GLU A 34 -9.72 -4.40 11.29
CA GLU A 34 -10.32 -4.42 12.62
C GLU A 34 -11.45 -5.45 12.73
N LEU A 35 -12.33 -5.57 11.74
CA LEU A 35 -13.37 -6.61 11.68
C LEU A 35 -12.76 -8.03 11.65
N ALA A 36 -11.58 -8.18 11.06
CA ALA A 36 -10.82 -9.44 11.03
C ALA A 36 -9.86 -9.62 12.21
N ARG A 37 -9.92 -8.78 13.24
CA ARG A 37 -8.96 -8.75 14.36
C ARG A 37 -8.88 -10.07 15.14
N ALA A 38 -9.94 -10.88 15.16
CA ALA A 38 -9.91 -12.19 15.81
C ALA A 38 -9.03 -13.23 15.07
N THR A 39 -8.71 -12.98 13.79
CA THR A 39 -7.90 -13.90 12.98
C THR A 39 -6.41 -13.66 13.23
N ALA A 40 -5.62 -14.72 13.28
CA ALA A 40 -4.16 -14.60 13.38
C ALA A 40 -3.60 -13.81 12.17
N PRO A 41 -2.60 -12.91 12.38
CA PRO A 41 -2.15 -11.98 11.34
C PRO A 41 -1.67 -12.62 10.05
N LEU A 42 -0.94 -13.75 10.12
CA LEU A 42 -0.45 -14.44 8.92
C LEU A 42 -1.57 -15.19 8.21
N GLN A 43 -2.53 -15.76 8.95
CA GLN A 43 -3.73 -16.35 8.35
C GLN A 43 -4.56 -15.29 7.61
N LEU A 44 -4.75 -14.11 8.22
CA LEU A 44 -5.42 -12.99 7.58
C LEU A 44 -4.66 -12.55 6.33
N THR A 45 -3.33 -12.46 6.40
CA THR A 45 -2.49 -12.12 5.25
C THR A 45 -2.63 -13.16 4.14
N ALA A 46 -2.57 -14.45 4.44
CA ALA A 46 -2.70 -15.52 3.45
C ALA A 46 -4.07 -15.48 2.75
N LEU A 47 -5.16 -15.35 3.50
CA LEU A 47 -6.51 -15.19 2.95
C LEU A 47 -6.62 -13.95 2.05
N THR A 48 -6.10 -12.82 2.51
CA THR A 48 -6.09 -11.55 1.78
C THR A 48 -5.33 -11.68 0.45
N LEU A 49 -4.14 -12.28 0.47
CA LEU A 49 -3.32 -12.47 -0.74
C LEU A 49 -3.94 -13.47 -1.71
N LEU A 50 -4.58 -14.54 -1.20
CA LEU A 50 -5.32 -15.49 -2.02
C LEU A 50 -6.51 -14.83 -2.72
N ALA A 51 -7.33 -14.09 -1.98
CA ALA A 51 -8.47 -13.38 -2.54
C ALA A 51 -8.04 -12.31 -3.56
N GLY A 52 -6.93 -11.60 -3.29
CA GLY A 52 -6.32 -10.65 -4.22
C GLY A 52 -5.81 -11.32 -5.51
N ALA A 53 -5.19 -12.49 -5.38
CA ALA A 53 -4.76 -13.27 -6.53
C ALA A 53 -5.96 -13.70 -7.41
N LEU A 54 -7.04 -14.17 -6.78
CA LEU A 54 -8.27 -14.54 -7.49
C LEU A 54 -8.93 -13.35 -8.17
N ALA A 55 -9.02 -12.20 -7.51
CA ALA A 55 -9.56 -10.96 -8.07
C ALA A 55 -8.80 -10.49 -9.31
N THR A 56 -7.47 -10.69 -9.32
CA THR A 56 -6.60 -10.25 -10.42
C THR A 56 -6.37 -11.33 -11.49
N LEU A 57 -6.87 -12.55 -11.27
CA LEU A 57 -6.69 -13.69 -12.17
C LEU A 57 -7.10 -13.42 -13.64
N PRO A 58 -8.22 -12.71 -13.92
CA PRO A 58 -8.58 -12.37 -15.30
C PRO A 58 -7.55 -11.54 -16.06
N LEU A 59 -6.66 -10.85 -15.34
CA LEU A 59 -5.58 -10.03 -15.91
C LEU A 59 -4.30 -10.83 -16.18
N SER A 60 -4.26 -12.10 -15.75
CA SER A 60 -3.09 -12.98 -15.87
C SER A 60 -2.72 -13.22 -17.33
N ARG A 61 -1.49 -12.86 -17.68
CA ARG A 61 -0.94 -13.13 -19.01
C ARG A 61 0.49 -13.65 -18.90
N ARG A 62 0.94 -14.39 -19.90
CA ARG A 62 2.35 -14.76 -20.03
C ARG A 62 3.15 -13.53 -20.47
N VAL A 63 4.13 -13.14 -19.66
CA VAL A 63 5.07 -12.06 -19.98
C VAL A 63 6.41 -12.72 -20.28
N PRO A 64 7.00 -12.52 -21.45
CA PRO A 64 8.28 -13.11 -21.79
C PRO A 64 9.40 -12.45 -20.98
N MET A 65 9.92 -13.17 -19.98
CA MET A 65 11.06 -12.75 -19.15
C MET A 65 12.42 -13.06 -19.77
N ALA A 66 12.46 -13.82 -20.86
CA ALA A 66 13.69 -14.31 -21.49
C ALA A 66 14.67 -13.20 -21.94
N ARG A 67 14.19 -11.97 -22.06
CA ARG A 67 15.01 -10.79 -22.42
C ARG A 67 15.42 -9.95 -21.20
N CYS A 68 15.00 -10.32 -20.01
CA CYS A 68 15.33 -9.60 -18.79
C CYS A 68 16.63 -10.16 -18.20
N ALA A 69 17.44 -9.29 -17.57
CA ALA A 69 18.59 -9.73 -16.79
C ALA A 69 18.14 -10.64 -15.64
N LEU A 70 19.00 -11.58 -15.23
CA LEU A 70 18.70 -12.50 -14.12
C LEU A 70 18.31 -11.76 -12.84
N SER A 71 18.95 -10.62 -12.55
CA SER A 71 18.63 -9.76 -11.40
C SER A 71 17.17 -9.28 -11.42
N TRP A 72 16.65 -8.87 -12.58
CA TRP A 72 15.24 -8.51 -12.72
C TRP A 72 14.30 -9.71 -12.60
N THR A 73 14.69 -10.84 -13.14
CA THR A 73 13.90 -12.08 -13.01
C THR A 73 13.77 -12.48 -11.55
N LEU A 74 14.88 -12.49 -10.80
CA LEU A 74 14.87 -12.77 -9.36
C LEU A 74 14.10 -11.69 -8.57
N GLY A 75 14.31 -10.41 -8.90
CA GLY A 75 13.60 -9.29 -8.28
C GLY A 75 12.09 -9.42 -8.44
N VAL A 76 11.60 -9.80 -9.61
CA VAL A 76 10.17 -9.95 -9.88
C VAL A 76 9.60 -11.21 -9.21
N TRP A 77 10.23 -12.38 -9.37
CA TRP A 77 9.62 -13.64 -8.94
C TRP A 77 9.88 -13.98 -7.47
N LEU A 78 10.91 -13.43 -6.86
CA LEU A 78 11.23 -13.65 -5.45
C LEU A 78 11.12 -12.34 -4.65
N GLY A 79 11.74 -11.26 -5.14
CA GLY A 79 11.79 -9.99 -4.43
C GLY A 79 10.39 -9.41 -4.22
N ILE A 80 9.57 -9.30 -5.26
CA ILE A 80 8.21 -8.70 -5.15
C ILE A 80 7.32 -9.52 -4.20
N PRO A 81 7.18 -10.87 -4.31
CA PRO A 81 6.41 -11.63 -3.34
C PRO A 81 6.90 -11.46 -1.90
N LEU A 82 8.20 -11.48 -1.65
CA LEU A 82 8.76 -11.27 -0.30
C LEU A 82 8.45 -9.86 0.23
N LEU A 83 8.53 -8.83 -0.63
CA LEU A 83 8.16 -7.47 -0.24
C LEU A 83 6.66 -7.35 0.07
N ILE A 84 5.80 -8.03 -0.68
CA ILE A 84 4.36 -8.07 -0.41
C ILE A 84 4.10 -8.74 0.94
N VAL A 85 4.71 -9.92 1.19
CA VAL A 85 4.60 -10.61 2.49
C VAL A 85 5.12 -9.71 3.61
N GLY A 86 6.32 -9.15 3.45
CA GLY A 86 6.91 -8.24 4.43
C GLY A 86 6.03 -7.03 4.71
N ALA A 87 5.48 -6.40 3.68
CA ALA A 87 4.62 -5.24 3.82
C ALA A 87 3.31 -5.57 4.56
N VAL A 88 2.59 -6.60 4.12
CA VAL A 88 1.23 -6.91 4.60
C VAL A 88 1.29 -7.60 5.96
N SER A 89 2.15 -8.62 6.12
CA SER A 89 2.26 -9.35 7.39
C SER A 89 2.82 -8.44 8.50
N SER A 90 3.88 -7.68 8.21
CA SER A 90 4.46 -6.77 9.21
C SER A 90 3.49 -5.66 9.61
N TYR A 91 2.66 -5.17 8.68
CA TYR A 91 1.60 -4.21 9.01
C TYR A 91 0.57 -4.82 9.96
N PHE A 92 0.01 -5.99 9.66
CA PHE A 92 -0.98 -6.62 10.52
C PHE A 92 -0.43 -7.05 11.88
N ILE A 93 0.79 -7.59 11.93
CA ILE A 93 1.45 -7.94 13.20
C ILE A 93 1.79 -6.66 13.98
N GLY A 94 2.34 -5.64 13.32
CA GLY A 94 2.70 -4.36 13.93
C GLY A 94 1.51 -3.68 14.62
N MET A 95 0.34 -3.68 13.98
CA MET A 95 -0.92 -3.17 14.55
C MET A 95 -1.47 -3.99 15.73
N ARG A 96 -0.94 -5.20 15.98
CA ARG A 96 -1.28 -6.00 17.17
C ARG A 96 -0.35 -5.71 18.34
N LEU A 97 0.91 -5.35 18.05
CA LEU A 97 1.97 -5.16 19.02
C LEU A 97 2.17 -3.69 19.43
N ALA A 98 1.62 -2.76 18.65
CA ALA A 98 1.63 -1.33 18.94
C ALA A 98 0.23 -0.74 18.75
N PRO A 99 -0.10 0.39 19.40
CA PRO A 99 -1.35 1.10 19.15
C PRO A 99 -1.53 1.42 17.67
N ALA A 100 -2.72 1.17 17.14
CA ALA A 100 -2.98 1.20 15.69
C ALA A 100 -2.62 2.55 15.05
N ALA A 101 -2.87 3.68 15.74
CA ALA A 101 -2.54 5.01 15.22
C ALA A 101 -1.03 5.23 15.11
N GLU A 102 -0.25 4.72 16.08
CA GLU A 102 1.21 4.84 16.10
C GLU A 102 1.84 3.97 15.00
N ALA A 103 1.41 2.71 14.90
CA ALA A 103 1.84 1.80 13.85
C ALA A 103 1.48 2.34 12.45
N ALA A 104 0.26 2.89 12.28
CA ALA A 104 -0.16 3.52 11.04
C ALA A 104 0.70 4.73 10.68
N LEU A 105 0.97 5.63 11.65
CA LEU A 105 1.80 6.83 11.42
C LEU A 105 3.21 6.45 10.95
N ILE A 106 3.83 5.44 11.56
CA ILE A 106 5.14 4.94 11.15
C ILE A 106 5.05 4.31 9.77
N THR A 107 4.05 3.48 9.51
CA THR A 107 3.86 2.86 8.19
C THR A 107 3.67 3.91 7.11
N TYR A 108 2.94 4.99 7.36
CA TYR A 108 2.74 6.09 6.39
C TYR A 108 4.01 6.89 6.06
N THR A 109 5.17 6.55 6.58
CA THR A 109 6.45 7.06 6.07
C THR A 109 6.83 6.46 4.69
N TRP A 110 6.19 5.34 4.28
CA TRP A 110 6.53 4.64 3.04
C TRP A 110 6.45 5.51 1.76
N PRO A 111 5.51 6.46 1.58
CA PRO A 111 5.49 7.26 0.36
C PRO A 111 6.67 8.24 0.27
N VAL A 112 7.12 8.79 1.41
CA VAL A 112 8.36 9.59 1.44
C VAL A 112 9.56 8.74 1.05
N LEU A 113 9.70 7.56 1.65
CA LEU A 113 10.78 6.61 1.33
C LEU A 113 10.75 6.22 -0.17
N PHE A 114 9.57 5.97 -0.72
CA PHE A 114 9.39 5.69 -2.14
C PHE A 114 9.82 6.86 -3.03
N VAL A 115 9.43 8.11 -2.70
CA VAL A 115 9.82 9.30 -3.47
C VAL A 115 11.33 9.48 -3.44
N LEU A 116 11.96 9.37 -2.26
CA LEU A 116 13.41 9.47 -2.10
C LEU A 116 14.13 8.40 -2.94
N LEU A 117 13.71 7.14 -2.82
CA LEU A 117 14.30 6.02 -3.52
C LEU A 117 14.15 6.13 -5.04
N SER A 118 12.97 6.54 -5.51
CA SER A 118 12.68 6.73 -6.94
C SER A 118 13.52 7.84 -7.54
N GLN A 119 13.70 8.96 -6.85
CA GLN A 119 14.51 10.06 -7.34
C GLN A 119 16.00 9.73 -7.33
N TRP A 120 16.47 9.14 -6.24
CA TRP A 120 17.88 8.75 -6.12
C TRP A 120 18.27 7.73 -7.20
N SER A 121 17.43 6.70 -7.41
CA SER A 121 17.72 5.66 -8.41
C SER A 121 17.66 6.18 -9.85
N ARG A 122 16.82 7.18 -10.14
CA ARG A 122 16.64 7.70 -11.50
C ARG A 122 17.61 8.80 -11.89
N TRP A 123 17.95 9.71 -10.94
CA TRP A 123 18.72 10.91 -11.24
C TRP A 123 20.00 11.05 -10.40
N GLY A 124 20.27 10.13 -9.44
CA GLY A 124 21.39 10.24 -8.51
C GLY A 124 21.33 11.49 -7.58
N ARG A 125 20.21 12.19 -7.57
CA ARG A 125 19.99 13.41 -6.78
C ARG A 125 18.53 13.55 -6.36
N LEU A 126 18.30 14.30 -5.29
CA LEU A 126 16.97 14.60 -4.79
C LEU A 126 16.49 15.95 -5.33
N HIS A 127 15.25 16.00 -5.81
CA HIS A 127 14.57 17.23 -6.17
C HIS A 127 13.82 17.75 -4.94
N TRP A 128 14.36 18.74 -4.31
CA TRP A 128 13.85 19.26 -3.03
C TRP A 128 12.38 19.69 -3.08
N ALA A 129 11.88 20.18 -4.23
CA ALA A 129 10.48 20.50 -4.39
C ALA A 129 9.57 19.27 -4.21
N SER A 130 9.96 18.13 -4.81
CA SER A 130 9.20 16.87 -4.68
C SER A 130 9.30 16.29 -3.27
N VAL A 131 10.49 16.34 -2.66
CA VAL A 131 10.69 15.88 -1.26
C VAL A 131 9.84 16.73 -0.31
N ALA A 132 9.92 18.06 -0.44
CA ALA A 132 9.11 18.96 0.38
C ALA A 132 7.61 18.75 0.14
N GLY A 133 7.18 18.48 -1.10
CA GLY A 133 5.79 18.13 -1.41
C GLY A 133 5.35 16.87 -0.67
N ALA A 134 6.15 15.81 -0.73
CA ALA A 134 5.85 14.56 -0.02
C ALA A 134 5.81 14.74 1.51
N LEU A 135 6.72 15.54 2.08
CA LEU A 135 6.73 15.85 3.52
C LEU A 135 5.52 16.70 3.94
N ILE A 136 5.09 17.67 3.11
CA ILE A 136 3.88 18.46 3.37
C ILE A 136 2.65 17.53 3.33
N ALA A 137 2.56 16.62 2.35
CA ALA A 137 1.46 15.66 2.29
C ALA A 137 1.49 14.69 3.49
N PHE A 138 2.67 14.24 3.92
CA PHE A 138 2.83 13.42 5.13
C PHE A 138 2.38 14.16 6.39
N SER A 139 2.67 15.47 6.53
CA SER A 139 2.20 16.24 7.68
C SER A 139 0.67 16.32 7.75
N GLY A 140 -0.02 16.29 6.62
CA GLY A 140 -1.48 16.13 6.57
C GLY A 140 -1.95 14.81 7.20
N ALA A 141 -1.33 13.68 6.83
CA ALA A 141 -1.62 12.39 7.46
C ALA A 141 -1.26 12.39 8.97
N ALA A 142 -0.14 13.02 9.33
CA ALA A 142 0.31 13.11 10.70
C ALA A 142 -0.65 13.90 11.60
N ILE A 143 -1.25 14.99 11.13
CA ILE A 143 -2.24 15.77 11.88
C ILE A 143 -3.45 14.90 12.31
N LEU A 144 -3.84 13.92 11.50
CA LEU A 144 -4.96 13.03 11.83
C LEU A 144 -4.55 11.93 12.83
N LEU A 145 -3.33 11.40 12.71
CA LEU A 145 -2.89 10.22 13.46
C LEU A 145 -2.11 10.56 14.74
N LEU A 146 -1.34 11.67 14.73
CA LEU A 146 -0.45 12.04 15.80
C LEU A 146 -1.16 12.27 17.17
N PRO A 147 -2.34 12.92 17.24
CA PRO A 147 -3.00 13.11 18.53
C PRO A 147 -3.41 11.80 19.18
N GLN A 148 -3.82 10.80 18.38
CA GLN A 148 -4.16 9.48 18.89
C GLN A 148 -2.90 8.72 19.33
N ALA A 149 -1.79 8.86 18.57
CA ALA A 149 -0.50 8.30 18.93
C ALA A 149 0.05 8.91 20.25
N LEU A 150 -0.03 10.24 20.39
CA LEU A 150 0.41 10.92 21.62
C LEU A 150 -0.44 10.54 22.85
N ASN A 151 -1.75 10.36 22.66
CA ASN A 151 -2.63 9.92 23.74
C ASN A 151 -2.36 8.45 24.15
N GLY A 152 -1.89 7.61 23.21
CA GLY A 152 -1.45 6.24 23.48
C GLY A 152 -0.11 6.17 24.22
N GLY A 153 0.64 7.27 24.29
CA GLY A 153 1.89 7.38 25.06
C GLY A 153 3.04 6.53 24.53
N PHE A 154 2.99 6.12 23.26
CA PHE A 154 3.96 5.17 22.67
C PHE A 154 4.13 3.91 23.53
N GLY A 155 3.02 3.40 24.06
CA GLY A 155 2.97 2.26 24.96
C GLY A 155 3.10 0.89 24.29
N GLY A 156 3.38 0.85 22.98
CA GLY A 156 3.57 -0.38 22.23
C GLY A 156 4.91 -1.07 22.51
N VAL A 157 4.98 -2.34 22.15
CA VAL A 157 6.24 -3.09 22.20
C VAL A 157 7.16 -2.63 21.08
N ALA A 158 8.45 -2.46 21.33
CA ALA A 158 9.45 -1.98 20.34
C ALA A 158 9.42 -2.79 19.02
N SER A 159 9.15 -4.10 19.10
CA SER A 159 8.98 -4.95 17.91
C SER A 159 7.79 -4.54 17.04
N GLY A 160 6.70 -4.03 17.62
CA GLY A 160 5.55 -3.52 16.86
C GLY A 160 5.90 -2.31 16.00
N TYR A 161 6.66 -1.37 16.55
CA TYR A 161 7.17 -0.21 15.80
C TYR A 161 8.18 -0.61 14.72
N GLY A 162 9.08 -1.57 15.04
CA GLY A 162 10.03 -2.14 14.08
C GLY A 162 9.31 -2.79 12.89
N LEU A 163 8.22 -3.53 13.14
CA LEU A 163 7.41 -4.15 12.10
C LEU A 163 6.64 -3.10 11.28
N ALA A 164 6.12 -2.04 11.90
CA ALA A 164 5.50 -0.94 11.16
C ALA A 164 6.50 -0.24 10.21
N LEU A 165 7.74 -0.04 10.65
CA LEU A 165 8.80 0.49 9.82
C LEU A 165 9.21 -0.48 8.72
N LEU A 166 9.31 -1.78 9.02
CA LEU A 166 9.57 -2.82 8.02
C LEU A 166 8.47 -2.84 6.95
N ALA A 167 7.21 -2.73 7.35
CA ALA A 167 6.10 -2.59 6.42
C ALA A 167 6.28 -1.37 5.49
N ALA A 168 6.66 -0.21 6.06
CA ALA A 168 6.92 1.00 5.27
C ALA A 168 8.06 0.80 4.27
N CYS A 169 9.18 0.21 4.68
CA CYS A 169 10.31 -0.09 3.80
C CYS A 169 9.90 -1.07 2.67
N CYS A 170 9.18 -2.13 3.01
CA CYS A 170 8.70 -3.11 2.02
C CYS A 170 7.74 -2.48 1.00
N TRP A 171 6.80 -1.63 1.43
CA TRP A 171 5.90 -0.91 0.52
C TRP A 171 6.64 0.07 -0.38
N ALA A 172 7.63 0.81 0.14
CA ALA A 172 8.45 1.72 -0.64
C ALA A 172 9.26 0.97 -1.71
N LEU A 173 9.91 -0.14 -1.32
CA LEU A 173 10.69 -0.99 -2.23
C LEU A 173 9.79 -1.69 -3.27
N TYR A 174 8.63 -2.21 -2.88
CA TYR A 174 7.64 -2.77 -3.80
C TYR A 174 7.21 -1.74 -4.86
N SER A 175 6.86 -0.53 -4.42
CA SER A 175 6.44 0.55 -5.33
C SER A 175 7.59 0.98 -6.25
N TRP A 176 8.81 1.08 -5.73
CA TRP A 176 9.98 1.40 -6.52
C TRP A 176 10.31 0.31 -7.54
N LEU A 177 10.31 -0.97 -7.16
CA LEU A 177 10.51 -2.09 -8.09
C LEU A 177 9.43 -2.12 -9.17
N GLY A 178 8.16 -1.89 -8.80
CA GLY A 178 7.06 -1.80 -9.76
C GLY A 178 7.24 -0.70 -10.78
N GLN A 179 7.74 0.47 -10.35
CA GLN A 179 8.03 1.59 -11.25
C GLN A 179 9.27 1.34 -12.11
N ALA A 180 10.34 0.78 -11.55
CA ALA A 180 11.62 0.56 -12.22
C ALA A 180 11.62 -0.68 -13.13
N ALA A 181 10.70 -1.61 -12.93
CA ALA A 181 10.64 -2.86 -13.68
C ALA A 181 10.51 -2.63 -15.20
N PRO A 182 11.29 -3.34 -16.03
CA PRO A 182 11.21 -3.23 -17.50
C PRO A 182 9.92 -3.81 -18.08
N ILE A 183 9.11 -4.47 -17.25
CA ILE A 183 7.85 -5.13 -17.59
C ILE A 183 6.71 -4.63 -16.74
N ALA A 184 5.47 -4.74 -17.22
CA ALA A 184 4.29 -4.47 -16.42
C ALA A 184 4.07 -5.57 -15.38
N LEU A 185 3.83 -5.21 -14.12
CA LEU A 185 3.56 -6.18 -13.06
C LEU A 185 2.10 -6.66 -13.09
N THR A 186 1.16 -5.84 -13.54
CA THR A 186 -0.28 -6.17 -13.59
C THR A 186 -0.58 -7.58 -14.13
N PRO A 187 -0.02 -8.04 -15.28
CA PRO A 187 -0.29 -9.39 -15.79
C PRO A 187 0.34 -10.51 -14.94
N LEU A 188 1.34 -10.20 -14.12
CA LEU A 188 2.03 -11.16 -13.26
C LEU A 188 1.45 -11.19 -11.86
N LEU A 189 0.73 -10.14 -11.47
CA LEU A 189 0.25 -9.90 -10.10
C LEU A 189 -0.48 -11.12 -9.51
N PRO A 190 -1.38 -11.83 -10.22
CA PRO A 190 -2.03 -13.02 -9.66
C PRO A 190 -1.04 -14.09 -9.20
N ARG A 191 0.02 -14.32 -9.96
CA ARG A 191 1.04 -15.32 -9.64
C ARG A 191 1.94 -14.84 -8.51
N LEU A 192 2.31 -13.55 -8.49
CA LEU A 192 3.12 -12.95 -7.42
C LEU A 192 2.38 -13.00 -6.08
N LEU A 193 1.06 -12.72 -6.10
CA LEU A 193 0.20 -12.83 -4.91
C LEU A 193 0.04 -14.29 -4.46
N LEU A 194 -0.06 -15.26 -5.38
CA LEU A 194 -0.09 -16.69 -5.02
C LEU A 194 1.22 -17.17 -4.39
N ILE A 195 2.36 -16.73 -4.92
CA ILE A 195 3.67 -17.03 -4.33
C ILE A 195 3.78 -16.41 -2.93
N ALA A 196 3.36 -15.14 -2.79
CA ALA A 196 3.33 -14.46 -1.50
C ALA A 196 2.37 -15.17 -0.51
N CYS A 197 1.20 -15.61 -0.97
CA CYS A 197 0.27 -16.42 -0.18
C CYS A 197 0.94 -17.72 0.31
N ALA A 198 1.64 -18.45 -0.56
CA ALA A 198 2.34 -19.68 -0.18
C ALA A 198 3.41 -19.42 0.89
N PHE A 199 4.22 -18.35 0.75
CA PHE A 199 5.19 -17.96 1.79
C PHE A 199 4.50 -17.62 3.11
N THR A 200 3.37 -16.93 3.05
CA THR A 200 2.61 -16.55 4.26
C THR A 200 1.98 -17.77 4.93
N CYS A 201 1.43 -18.72 4.15
CA CYS A 201 0.93 -19.98 4.69
C CYS A 201 2.03 -20.78 5.40
N LEU A 202 3.23 -20.88 4.80
CA LEU A 202 4.37 -21.52 5.45
C LEU A 202 4.74 -20.82 6.76
N GLY A 203 4.79 -19.47 6.75
CA GLY A 203 5.03 -18.67 7.93
C GLY A 203 3.97 -18.87 9.01
N SER A 204 2.69 -18.97 8.64
CA SER A 204 1.58 -19.22 9.57
C SER A 204 1.71 -20.57 10.26
N VAL A 205 2.02 -21.64 9.52
CA VAL A 205 2.28 -22.97 10.13
C VAL A 205 3.41 -22.92 11.14
N TRP A 206 4.48 -22.18 10.83
CA TRP A 206 5.67 -22.13 11.68
C TRP A 206 5.51 -21.24 12.92
N LEU A 207 4.84 -20.09 12.78
CA LEU A 207 4.78 -19.05 13.81
C LEU A 207 3.44 -19.03 14.57
N GLU A 208 2.35 -19.41 13.90
CA GLU A 208 1.00 -19.41 14.48
C GLU A 208 0.49 -20.84 14.78
N GLY A 209 1.20 -21.87 14.29
CA GLY A 209 0.92 -23.28 14.57
C GLY A 209 -0.24 -23.89 13.78
N ASP A 210 -0.97 -23.09 12.99
CA ASP A 210 -2.13 -23.53 12.23
C ASP A 210 -2.36 -22.69 10.98
N VAL A 211 -3.14 -23.22 10.03
CA VAL A 211 -3.71 -22.49 8.88
C VAL A 211 -5.21 -22.72 8.88
N ALA A 212 -5.91 -22.06 9.79
CA ALA A 212 -7.37 -22.13 9.85
C ALA A 212 -8.01 -21.02 9.03
N LEU A 213 -9.06 -21.34 8.29
CA LEU A 213 -9.88 -20.31 7.65
C LEU A 213 -10.70 -19.58 8.71
N PRO A 214 -10.65 -18.23 8.73
CA PRO A 214 -11.52 -17.45 9.58
C PRO A 214 -12.99 -17.72 9.26
N ARG A 215 -13.89 -17.42 10.20
CA ARG A 215 -15.32 -17.62 10.04
C ARG A 215 -16.09 -16.32 10.22
N GLY A 216 -17.33 -16.28 9.75
CA GLY A 216 -18.23 -15.14 9.92
C GLY A 216 -17.66 -13.83 9.33
N GLU A 217 -17.74 -12.76 10.09
CA GLU A 217 -17.32 -11.41 9.66
C GLU A 217 -15.84 -11.33 9.30
N ALA A 218 -14.98 -12.05 10.01
CA ALA A 218 -13.55 -12.06 9.75
C ALA A 218 -13.21 -12.69 8.38
N LEU A 219 -13.95 -13.72 7.95
CA LEU A 219 -13.81 -14.30 6.62
C LEU A 219 -14.21 -13.29 5.53
N VAL A 220 -15.37 -12.64 5.70
CA VAL A 220 -15.87 -11.64 4.75
C VAL A 220 -14.91 -10.46 4.66
N ALA A 221 -14.44 -9.95 5.81
CA ALA A 221 -13.48 -8.85 5.87
C ALA A 221 -12.14 -9.21 5.22
N GLY A 222 -11.61 -10.41 5.46
CA GLY A 222 -10.37 -10.90 4.83
C GLY A 222 -10.49 -11.05 3.31
N ILE A 223 -11.63 -11.55 2.82
CA ILE A 223 -11.92 -11.62 1.38
C ILE A 223 -12.03 -10.20 0.79
N ALA A 224 -12.76 -9.29 1.45
CA ALA A 224 -12.92 -7.92 0.99
C ALA A 224 -11.58 -7.15 0.96
N LEU A 225 -10.71 -7.37 1.96
CA LEU A 225 -9.31 -6.87 1.95
C LEU A 225 -8.56 -7.35 0.71
N GLY A 226 -8.71 -8.64 0.38
CA GLY A 226 -8.05 -9.23 -0.77
C GLY A 226 -8.58 -8.70 -2.09
N LEU A 227 -9.91 -8.66 -2.27
CA LEU A 227 -10.52 -8.21 -3.53
C LEU A 227 -10.23 -6.73 -3.81
N GLY A 228 -10.45 -5.85 -2.84
CA GLY A 228 -10.28 -4.40 -2.96
C GLY A 228 -8.83 -3.95 -2.75
N PRO A 229 -8.40 -3.77 -1.49
CA PRO A 229 -7.11 -3.19 -1.14
C PRO A 229 -5.89 -3.93 -1.69
N TYR A 230 -5.89 -5.26 -1.69
CA TYR A 230 -4.72 -6.05 -2.08
C TYR A 230 -4.86 -6.76 -3.44
N GLY A 231 -5.97 -6.55 -4.15
CA GLY A 231 -6.17 -7.00 -5.52
C GLY A 231 -6.30 -5.81 -6.47
N ILE A 232 -7.51 -5.26 -6.54
CA ILE A 232 -7.83 -4.18 -7.50
C ILE A 232 -6.98 -2.93 -7.25
N ALA A 233 -6.75 -2.54 -5.99
CA ALA A 233 -5.93 -1.38 -5.67
C ALA A 233 -4.47 -1.56 -6.11
N MET A 234 -3.89 -2.76 -5.96
CA MET A 234 -2.53 -3.03 -6.42
C MET A 234 -2.41 -2.93 -7.95
N VAL A 235 -3.42 -3.38 -8.69
CA VAL A 235 -3.49 -3.18 -10.16
C VAL A 235 -3.57 -1.70 -10.51
N ALA A 236 -4.42 -0.97 -9.81
CA ALA A 236 -4.58 0.48 -10.03
C ALA A 236 -3.27 1.22 -9.69
N TRP A 237 -2.60 0.83 -8.61
CA TRP A 237 -1.32 1.39 -8.17
C TRP A 237 -0.19 1.13 -9.18
N ASP A 238 -0.04 -0.11 -9.68
CA ASP A 238 0.93 -0.45 -10.73
C ASP A 238 0.74 0.44 -11.98
N LYS A 239 -0.51 0.64 -12.40
CA LYS A 239 -0.84 1.54 -13.50
C LYS A 239 -0.52 3.00 -13.17
N ALA A 240 -0.82 3.47 -11.96
CA ALA A 240 -0.51 4.82 -11.54
C ALA A 240 1.00 5.10 -11.57
N LEU A 241 1.80 4.18 -11.03
CA LEU A 241 3.26 4.27 -11.01
C LEU A 241 3.88 4.22 -12.41
N ARG A 242 3.30 3.41 -13.30
CA ARG A 242 3.84 3.20 -14.64
C ARG A 242 3.60 4.38 -15.58
N PHE A 243 2.50 5.10 -15.41
CA PHE A 243 2.10 6.20 -16.29
C PHE A 243 2.20 7.58 -15.62
N GLY A 244 2.50 7.63 -14.32
CA GLY A 244 2.56 8.86 -13.54
C GLY A 244 3.95 9.23 -13.04
N GLN A 245 4.05 10.46 -12.53
CA GLN A 245 5.21 10.92 -11.79
C GLN A 245 5.24 10.27 -10.40
N ALA A 246 6.35 9.63 -10.03
CA ALA A 246 6.51 8.96 -8.73
C ALA A 246 6.22 9.88 -7.53
N SER A 247 6.71 11.13 -7.59
CA SER A 247 6.51 12.11 -6.52
C SER A 247 5.04 12.49 -6.33
N LEU A 248 4.32 12.73 -7.41
CA LEU A 248 2.89 13.04 -7.35
C LEU A 248 2.07 11.83 -6.90
N VAL A 249 2.30 10.67 -7.54
CA VAL A 249 1.58 9.42 -7.23
C VAL A 249 1.85 9.00 -5.78
N GLY A 250 3.11 9.06 -5.32
CA GLY A 250 3.47 8.76 -3.93
C GLY A 250 2.81 9.71 -2.93
N SER A 251 2.73 11.01 -3.25
CA SER A 251 2.08 11.99 -2.37
C SER A 251 0.56 11.79 -2.31
N LEU A 252 -0.09 11.33 -3.38
CA LEU A 252 -1.53 10.99 -3.38
C LEU A 252 -1.87 9.86 -2.40
N ALA A 253 -0.93 8.98 -2.08
CA ALA A 253 -1.15 7.92 -1.09
C ALA A 253 -1.51 8.46 0.31
N TYR A 254 -1.12 9.69 0.64
CA TYR A 254 -1.55 10.36 1.87
C TYR A 254 -3.03 10.74 1.91
N GLY A 255 -3.75 10.59 0.80
CA GLY A 255 -5.21 10.63 0.78
C GLY A 255 -5.87 9.48 1.55
N VAL A 256 -5.17 8.35 1.77
CA VAL A 256 -5.73 7.17 2.46
C VAL A 256 -6.26 7.51 3.86
N PRO A 257 -5.48 8.09 4.80
CA PRO A 257 -5.97 8.41 6.12
C PRO A 257 -7.09 9.49 6.10
N ILE A 258 -7.06 10.38 5.13
CA ILE A 258 -8.10 11.42 4.96
C ILE A 258 -9.44 10.78 4.58
N LEU A 259 -9.42 9.91 3.56
CA LEU A 259 -10.63 9.20 3.13
C LEU A 259 -11.12 8.23 4.21
N ALA A 260 -10.23 7.56 4.93
CA ALA A 260 -10.60 6.71 6.05
C ALA A 260 -11.31 7.51 7.15
N ALA A 261 -10.77 8.67 7.54
CA ALA A 261 -11.40 9.55 8.52
C ALA A 261 -12.75 10.09 8.02
N LEU A 262 -12.84 10.48 6.75
CA LEU A 262 -14.09 10.94 6.14
C LEU A 262 -15.16 9.84 6.15
N LEU A 263 -14.80 8.60 5.83
CA LEU A 263 -15.71 7.46 5.88
C LEU A 263 -16.26 7.23 7.29
N LEU A 264 -15.41 7.36 8.32
CA LEU A 264 -15.84 7.25 9.72
C LEU A 264 -16.82 8.37 10.13
N VAL A 265 -16.60 9.60 9.64
CA VAL A 265 -17.53 10.73 9.86
C VAL A 265 -18.87 10.45 9.17
N LEU A 266 -18.84 10.03 7.90
CA LEU A 266 -20.07 9.73 7.12
C LEU A 266 -20.85 8.54 7.72
N ALA A 267 -20.16 7.58 8.33
CA ALA A 267 -20.76 6.47 9.05
C ALA A 267 -21.31 6.85 10.43
N GLY A 268 -21.15 8.10 10.87
CA GLY A 268 -21.56 8.55 12.20
C GLY A 268 -20.69 8.01 13.35
N MET A 269 -19.55 7.42 13.03
CA MET A 269 -18.60 6.83 13.99
C MET A 269 -17.56 7.83 14.50
N SER A 270 -17.48 9.02 13.91
CA SER A 270 -16.58 10.10 14.30
C SER A 270 -17.22 11.45 14.04
N VAL A 271 -16.75 12.48 14.72
CA VAL A 271 -17.22 13.85 14.55
C VAL A 271 -16.29 14.57 13.57
N LEU A 272 -16.88 15.43 12.70
CA LEU A 272 -16.08 16.27 11.83
C LEU A 272 -15.29 17.29 12.67
N ASP A 273 -13.97 17.15 12.63
CA ASP A 273 -13.01 18.03 13.31
C ASP A 273 -12.24 18.87 12.29
N TRP A 274 -11.75 20.04 12.69
CA TRP A 274 -10.91 20.94 11.90
C TRP A 274 -9.66 20.28 11.30
N ARG A 275 -9.20 19.20 11.91
CA ARG A 275 -8.05 18.42 11.46
C ARG A 275 -8.28 17.80 10.08
N LEU A 276 -9.50 17.34 9.80
CA LEU A 276 -9.79 16.68 8.52
C LEU A 276 -9.66 17.63 7.32
N PRO A 277 -10.30 18.83 7.27
CA PRO A 277 -10.10 19.76 6.18
C PRO A 277 -8.65 20.29 6.10
N THR A 278 -7.98 20.49 7.25
CA THR A 278 -6.58 20.91 7.27
C THR A 278 -5.66 19.83 6.66
N ALA A 279 -5.85 18.57 7.02
CA ALA A 279 -5.12 17.45 6.45
C ALA A 279 -5.34 17.34 4.94
N ALA A 280 -6.60 17.46 4.49
CA ALA A 280 -6.94 17.45 3.06
C ALA A 280 -6.23 18.58 2.30
N LEU A 281 -6.21 19.79 2.85
CA LEU A 281 -5.52 20.93 2.25
C LEU A 281 -4.00 20.67 2.14
N LEU A 282 -3.37 20.17 3.20
CA LEU A 282 -1.95 19.87 3.20
C LEU A 282 -1.59 18.79 2.16
N VAL A 283 -2.42 17.74 2.03
CA VAL A 283 -2.20 16.71 1.01
C VAL A 283 -2.33 17.30 -0.39
N VAL A 284 -3.35 18.12 -0.67
CA VAL A 284 -3.51 18.79 -1.97
C VAL A 284 -2.30 19.68 -2.28
N VAL A 285 -1.89 20.54 -1.34
CA VAL A 285 -0.72 21.43 -1.49
C VAL A 285 0.55 20.61 -1.70
N GLY A 286 0.73 19.55 -0.93
CA GLY A 286 1.85 18.63 -1.05
C GLY A 286 1.92 17.96 -2.42
N CYS A 287 0.80 17.46 -2.92
CA CYS A 287 0.69 16.85 -4.27
C CYS A 287 1.01 17.87 -5.37
N LEU A 288 0.47 19.07 -5.29
CA LEU A 288 0.75 20.14 -6.25
C LEU A 288 2.23 20.53 -6.28
N LYS A 289 2.88 20.54 -5.11
CA LYS A 289 4.33 20.82 -5.01
C LYS A 289 5.18 19.64 -5.46
N ALA A 290 4.77 18.42 -5.16
CA ALA A 290 5.48 17.21 -5.56
C ALA A 290 5.40 16.94 -7.09
N GLY A 291 4.37 17.43 -7.75
CA GLY A 291 4.16 17.30 -9.20
C GLY A 291 4.90 18.34 -10.06
N ARG A 292 5.52 19.32 -9.44
CA ARG A 292 6.38 20.33 -10.11
C ARG A 292 7.81 19.83 -10.22
#